data_781e4f4f46af8d0b7687ee71943ef4ce
#
_entry.id   781e4f4f46af8d0b7687ee71943ef4ce
#
_cell.length_a   1.000
_cell.length_b   1.000
_cell.length_c   1.000
_cell.angle_alpha   90.00
_cell.angle_beta   90.00
_cell.angle_gamma   90.00
#
_symmetry.space_group_name_H-M   'P 1'
#
loop_
_entity.id
_entity.type
_entity.pdbx_description
1 polymer ?
#
loop_
_entity_poly.entity_id
_entity_poly.type
_entity_poly.pdbx_seq_one_letter_code
_entity_poly.pdbx_strand_id
1 'polypeptide(L)'
;MLSNSRGIALTAFSIFLLFSSQILADQASLAQRVSELESRVQKLEKLLDEKFADDRWKDPILWSRIRLGMSQGDVRKLLGKPTRVEEAIFTTWYYHKTSKDHSLVWFDEGKVLGWEGLEKKHTPTRRLRP
;
A
#
# COMPACT_ATOMS: atom_id res chain seq x y z
N MET A 1 -6.47 -47.36 -61.69
CA MET A 1 -5.48 -46.62 -60.84
C MET A 1 -5.99 -45.26 -60.44
N LEU A 2 -7.07 -45.18 -59.71
CA LEU A 2 -7.64 -43.88 -59.27
C LEU A 2 -8.21 -44.00 -57.87
N SER A 3 -7.44 -44.36 -56.86
CA SER A 3 -8.07 -44.49 -55.53
C SER A 3 -7.25 -44.14 -54.30
N ASN A 4 -6.13 -43.47 -54.39
CA ASN A 4 -5.34 -43.22 -53.21
C ASN A 4 -5.11 -41.74 -52.83
N SER A 5 -5.66 -40.80 -53.56
CA SER A 5 -5.46 -39.35 -53.19
C SER A 5 -6.45 -38.82 -52.19
N ARG A 6 -7.59 -39.47 -51.94
CA ARG A 6 -8.61 -39.03 -51.00
C ARG A 6 -8.30 -39.33 -49.54
N GLY A 7 -7.53 -40.40 -49.25
CA GLY A 7 -7.19 -40.79 -47.89
C GLY A 7 -6.13 -39.90 -47.24
N ILE A 8 -5.19 -39.39 -48.03
CA ILE A 8 -4.08 -38.55 -47.51
C ILE A 8 -4.56 -37.17 -47.12
N ALA A 9 -5.52 -36.59 -47.87
CA ALA A 9 -6.09 -35.28 -47.56
C ALA A 9 -6.90 -35.27 -46.26
N LEU A 10 -7.64 -36.34 -45.98
CA LEU A 10 -8.44 -36.45 -44.75
C LEU A 10 -7.56 -36.63 -43.51
N THR A 11 -6.48 -37.36 -43.59
CA THR A 11 -5.55 -37.56 -42.48
C THR A 11 -4.76 -36.28 -42.16
N ALA A 12 -4.33 -35.53 -43.16
CA ALA A 12 -3.63 -34.25 -42.96
C ALA A 12 -4.54 -33.20 -42.30
N PHE A 13 -5.82 -33.14 -42.66
CA PHE A 13 -6.78 -32.21 -42.08
C PHE A 13 -7.09 -32.55 -40.61
N SER A 14 -7.21 -33.82 -40.30
CA SER A 14 -7.43 -34.29 -38.91
C SER A 14 -6.25 -33.95 -37.98
N ILE A 15 -5.01 -34.11 -38.44
CA ILE A 15 -3.82 -33.76 -37.68
C ILE A 15 -3.75 -32.23 -37.45
N PHE A 16 -4.10 -31.45 -38.47
CA PHE A 16 -4.11 -29.98 -38.34
C PHE A 16 -5.12 -29.49 -37.29
N LEU A 17 -6.32 -30.06 -37.20
CA LEU A 17 -7.31 -29.73 -36.18
C LEU A 17 -6.84 -30.07 -34.74
N LEU A 18 -6.12 -31.18 -34.56
CA LEU A 18 -5.55 -31.57 -33.27
C LEU A 18 -4.46 -30.57 -32.81
N PHE A 19 -3.60 -30.13 -33.69
CA PHE A 19 -2.59 -29.11 -33.38
C PHE A 19 -3.21 -27.77 -33.02
N SER A 20 -4.25 -27.35 -33.70
CA SER A 20 -4.95 -26.08 -33.41
C SER A 20 -5.58 -26.10 -32.01
N SER A 21 -6.13 -27.20 -31.58
CA SER A 21 -6.75 -27.30 -30.22
C SER A 21 -5.71 -27.26 -29.11
N GLN A 22 -4.51 -27.79 -29.28
CA GLN A 22 -3.44 -27.71 -28.30
C GLN A 22 -2.88 -26.30 -28.14
N ILE A 23 -2.70 -25.56 -29.24
CA ILE A 23 -2.24 -24.16 -29.19
C ILE A 23 -3.25 -23.29 -28.44
N LEU A 24 -4.54 -23.45 -28.65
CA LEU A 24 -5.59 -22.73 -27.94
C LEU A 24 -5.62 -23.06 -26.44
N ALA A 25 -5.44 -24.34 -26.06
CA ALA A 25 -5.35 -24.77 -24.68
C ALA A 25 -4.13 -24.16 -23.96
N ASP A 26 -2.98 -24.11 -24.62
CA ASP A 26 -1.77 -23.49 -24.07
C ASP A 26 -1.93 -21.99 -23.88
N GLN A 27 -2.56 -21.29 -24.82
CA GLN A 27 -2.86 -19.86 -24.69
C GLN A 27 -3.84 -19.57 -23.55
N ALA A 28 -4.88 -20.38 -23.38
CA ALA A 28 -5.81 -20.26 -22.25
C ALA A 28 -5.10 -20.49 -20.92
N SER A 29 -4.19 -21.47 -20.83
CA SER A 29 -3.37 -21.72 -19.64
C SER A 29 -2.43 -20.56 -19.32
N LEU A 30 -1.78 -19.96 -20.32
CA LEU A 30 -0.93 -18.79 -20.14
C LEU A 30 -1.74 -17.57 -19.72
N ALA A 31 -2.88 -17.32 -20.32
CA ALA A 31 -3.77 -16.23 -19.93
C ALA A 31 -4.22 -16.36 -18.46
N GLN A 32 -4.55 -17.55 -18.02
CA GLN A 32 -4.91 -17.83 -16.64
C GLN A 32 -3.75 -17.57 -15.68
N ARG A 33 -2.53 -18.00 -16.02
CA ARG A 33 -1.32 -17.73 -15.22
C ARG A 33 -1.02 -16.24 -15.13
N VAL A 34 -1.14 -15.52 -16.23
CA VAL A 34 -0.95 -14.05 -16.26
C VAL A 34 -1.96 -13.38 -15.35
N SER A 35 -3.25 -13.72 -15.43
CA SER A 35 -4.30 -13.16 -14.57
C SER A 35 -4.04 -13.47 -13.08
N GLU A 36 -3.57 -14.68 -12.75
CA GLU A 36 -3.22 -15.04 -11.38
C GLU A 36 -2.01 -14.23 -10.88
N LEU A 37 -0.98 -14.06 -11.71
CA LEU A 37 0.20 -13.27 -11.38
C LEU A 37 -0.16 -11.78 -11.18
N GLU A 38 -0.98 -11.21 -12.04
CA GLU A 38 -1.47 -9.83 -11.91
C GLU A 38 -2.23 -9.64 -10.59
N SER A 39 -3.10 -10.59 -10.24
CA SER A 39 -3.81 -10.56 -8.96
C SER A 39 -2.87 -10.63 -7.75
N ARG A 40 -1.83 -11.45 -7.82
CA ARG A 40 -0.80 -11.54 -6.77
C ARG A 40 0.01 -10.25 -6.67
N VAL A 41 0.39 -9.66 -7.80
CA VAL A 41 1.11 -8.38 -7.83
C VAL A 41 0.28 -7.28 -7.19
N GLN A 42 -0.98 -7.12 -7.58
CA GLN A 42 -1.88 -6.14 -6.97
C GLN A 42 -2.04 -6.34 -5.45
N LYS A 43 -2.15 -7.58 -5.00
CA LYS A 43 -2.22 -7.88 -3.57
C LYS A 43 -0.95 -7.51 -2.83
N LEU A 44 0.21 -7.81 -3.43
CA LEU A 44 1.51 -7.46 -2.84
C LEU A 44 1.73 -5.94 -2.81
N GLU A 45 1.39 -5.23 -3.87
CA GLU A 45 1.44 -3.77 -3.92
C GLU A 45 0.58 -3.15 -2.82
N LYS A 46 -0.65 -3.63 -2.65
CA LYS A 46 -1.54 -3.17 -1.59
C LYS A 46 -0.96 -3.41 -0.19
N LEU A 47 -0.39 -4.60 0.06
CA LEU A 47 0.24 -4.92 1.34
C LEU A 47 1.49 -4.08 1.60
N LEU A 48 2.27 -3.77 0.56
CA LEU A 48 3.42 -2.88 0.66
C LEU A 48 2.97 -1.45 0.98
N ASP A 49 1.96 -0.94 0.28
CA ASP A 49 1.42 0.39 0.53
C ASP A 49 0.86 0.53 1.95
N GLU A 50 0.15 -0.48 2.44
CA GLU A 50 -0.34 -0.54 3.81
C GLU A 50 0.83 -0.53 4.81
N LYS A 51 1.87 -1.33 4.58
CA LYS A 51 3.04 -1.40 5.44
C LYS A 51 3.85 -0.10 5.42
N PHE A 52 4.05 0.49 4.26
CA PHE A 52 4.72 1.78 4.15
C PHE A 52 3.90 2.91 4.77
N ALA A 53 2.58 2.86 4.66
CA ALA A 53 1.72 3.82 5.32
C ALA A 53 1.82 3.71 6.86
N ASP A 54 1.91 2.50 7.39
CA ASP A 54 2.07 2.28 8.84
C ASP A 54 3.46 2.67 9.37
N ASP A 55 4.47 2.68 8.51
CA ASP A 55 5.86 3.00 8.87
C ASP A 55 6.28 4.46 8.58
N ARG A 56 5.41 5.28 8.00
CA ARG A 56 5.69 6.70 7.66
C ARG A 56 6.15 7.51 8.86
N TRP A 57 5.60 7.27 10.02
CA TRP A 57 5.97 7.97 11.25
C TRP A 57 7.44 7.79 11.65
N LYS A 58 8.16 6.80 11.08
CA LYS A 58 9.58 6.57 11.33
C LYS A 58 10.48 7.53 10.56
N ASP A 59 9.94 8.27 9.59
CA ASP A 59 10.68 9.27 8.82
C ASP A 59 10.66 10.63 9.52
N PRO A 60 11.83 11.12 10.02
CA PRO A 60 11.89 12.42 10.70
C PRO A 60 11.49 13.60 9.80
N ILE A 61 11.66 13.47 8.49
CA ILE A 61 11.29 14.53 7.54
C ILE A 61 9.77 14.76 7.56
N LEU A 62 8.97 13.70 7.70
CA LEU A 62 7.52 13.83 7.75
C LEU A 62 7.05 14.56 9.01
N TRP A 63 7.72 14.37 10.14
CA TRP A 63 7.45 15.12 11.37
C TRP A 63 7.70 16.61 11.22
N SER A 64 8.69 17.01 10.43
CA SER A 64 8.99 18.42 10.17
C SER A 64 7.90 19.13 9.35
N ARG A 65 7.03 18.36 8.69
CA ARG A 65 5.91 18.89 7.90
C ARG A 65 4.64 19.12 8.70
N ILE A 66 4.57 18.67 9.95
CA ILE A 66 3.43 18.91 10.81
C ILE A 66 3.35 20.40 11.13
N ARG A 67 2.13 20.95 11.17
CA ARG A 67 1.83 22.35 11.49
C ARG A 67 0.71 22.42 12.50
N LEU A 68 0.75 23.43 13.33
CA LEU A 68 -0.35 23.75 14.26
C LEU A 68 -1.64 24.00 13.47
N GLY A 69 -2.76 23.48 13.97
CA GLY A 69 -4.06 23.62 13.33
C GLY A 69 -4.32 22.66 12.16
N MET A 70 -3.38 21.78 11.84
CA MET A 70 -3.57 20.71 10.84
C MET A 70 -4.65 19.74 11.32
N SER A 71 -5.48 19.23 10.40
CA SER A 71 -6.54 18.28 10.75
C SER A 71 -5.99 16.89 11.08
N GLN A 72 -6.73 16.09 11.85
CA GLN A 72 -6.39 14.68 12.09
C GLN A 72 -6.24 13.90 10.78
N GLY A 73 -7.09 14.18 9.78
CA GLY A 73 -7.02 13.56 8.48
C GLY A 73 -5.71 13.85 7.74
N ASP A 74 -5.21 15.07 7.82
CA ASP A 74 -3.95 15.47 7.19
C ASP A 74 -2.75 14.84 7.89
N VAL A 75 -2.75 14.79 9.21
CA VAL A 75 -1.72 14.10 10.00
C VAL A 75 -1.69 12.61 9.68
N ARG A 76 -2.86 11.99 9.53
CA ARG A 76 -2.96 10.57 9.15
C ARG A 76 -2.42 10.29 7.75
N LYS A 77 -2.64 11.19 6.79
CA LYS A 77 -2.04 11.11 5.45
C LYS A 77 -0.51 11.25 5.50
N LEU A 78 -0.02 12.05 6.42
CA LEU A 78 1.40 12.35 6.55
C LEU A 78 2.16 11.25 7.30
N LEU A 79 1.73 10.89 8.50
CA LEU A 79 2.40 9.96 9.40
C LEU A 79 1.85 8.52 9.37
N GLY A 80 0.69 8.31 8.76
CA GLY A 80 0.00 7.03 8.79
C GLY A 80 -0.92 6.88 10.00
N LYS A 81 -1.36 5.64 10.24
CA LYS A 81 -2.26 5.29 11.33
C LYS A 81 -1.51 5.25 12.66
N PRO A 82 -2.00 5.89 13.72
CA PRO A 82 -1.38 5.80 15.04
C PRO A 82 -1.52 4.39 15.63
N THR A 83 -0.55 3.98 16.43
CA THR A 83 -0.58 2.70 17.13
C THR A 83 -1.57 2.69 18.29
N ARG A 84 -1.72 3.83 18.97
CA ARG A 84 -2.64 4.02 20.09
C ARG A 84 -3.25 5.40 20.03
N VAL A 85 -4.51 5.50 20.37
CA VAL A 85 -5.24 6.76 20.54
C VAL A 85 -5.72 6.84 21.97
N GLU A 86 -5.50 7.96 22.60
CA GLU A 86 -5.98 8.28 23.93
C GLU A 86 -6.85 9.53 23.88
N GLU A 87 -8.07 9.40 24.32
CA GLU A 87 -9.05 10.51 24.36
C GLU A 87 -9.28 10.90 25.81
N ALA A 88 -8.82 12.10 26.16
CA ALA A 88 -9.05 12.72 27.45
C ALA A 88 -9.54 14.17 27.21
N ILE A 89 -8.97 15.17 27.88
CA ILE A 89 -9.20 16.58 27.56
C ILE A 89 -8.73 16.90 26.13
N PHE A 90 -7.64 16.26 25.71
CA PHE A 90 -7.10 16.31 24.36
C PHE A 90 -7.07 14.91 23.77
N THR A 91 -7.18 14.80 22.45
CA THR A 91 -6.95 13.53 21.75
C THR A 91 -5.46 13.41 21.48
N THR A 92 -4.82 12.34 21.97
CA THR A 92 -3.39 12.09 21.77
C THR A 92 -3.20 10.83 20.91
N TRP A 93 -2.44 10.98 19.84
CA TRP A 93 -2.05 9.89 18.96
C TRP A 93 -0.61 9.48 19.22
N TYR A 94 -0.41 8.22 19.55
CA TYR A 94 0.90 7.62 19.78
C TYR A 94 1.28 6.75 18.60
N TYR A 95 2.47 6.94 18.07
CA TYR A 95 2.98 6.18 16.94
C TYR A 95 3.95 5.08 17.36
N HIS A 96 4.65 5.22 18.45
CA HIS A 96 5.52 4.20 19.00
C HIS A 96 4.80 3.29 19.99
N LYS A 97 5.19 1.99 20.02
CA LYS A 97 4.55 0.99 20.92
C LYS A 97 4.81 1.23 22.40
N THR A 98 5.94 1.85 22.73
CA THR A 98 6.33 2.15 24.10
C THR A 98 6.26 3.64 24.35
N SER A 99 5.66 4.04 25.46
CA SER A 99 5.49 5.44 25.84
C SER A 99 6.79 6.19 26.16
N LYS A 100 7.93 5.49 26.13
CA LYS A 100 9.26 6.08 26.40
C LYS A 100 9.87 6.79 25.19
N ASP A 101 9.47 6.42 23.99
CA ASP A 101 9.93 7.05 22.76
C ASP A 101 8.85 8.02 22.28
N HIS A 102 9.15 9.28 22.44
CA HIS A 102 8.26 10.41 22.24
C HIS A 102 7.93 10.60 20.75
N SER A 103 6.99 9.84 20.24
CA SER A 103 6.42 9.99 18.90
C SER A 103 4.92 10.12 19.02
N LEU A 104 4.46 11.33 19.34
CA LEU A 104 3.07 11.59 19.61
C LEU A 104 2.61 12.93 19.03
N VAL A 105 1.33 13.01 18.73
CA VAL A 105 0.65 14.22 18.28
C VAL A 105 -0.59 14.39 19.14
N TRP A 106 -0.81 15.57 19.70
CA TRP A 106 -2.03 15.89 20.43
C TRP A 106 -2.89 16.91 19.69
N PHE A 107 -4.17 16.69 19.77
CA PHE A 107 -5.19 17.45 19.08
C PHE A 107 -6.18 18.06 20.08
N ASP A 108 -6.61 19.28 19.77
CA ASP A 108 -7.72 19.94 20.39
C ASP A 108 -8.79 20.21 19.32
N GLU A 109 -10.03 19.79 19.58
CA GLU A 109 -11.15 19.89 18.62
C GLU A 109 -10.80 19.36 17.20
N GLY A 110 -10.01 18.28 17.10
CA GLY A 110 -9.61 17.67 15.84
C GLY A 110 -8.50 18.38 15.09
N LYS A 111 -7.84 19.37 15.69
CA LYS A 111 -6.72 20.12 15.12
C LYS A 111 -5.46 19.95 15.95
N VAL A 112 -4.31 19.89 15.28
CA VAL A 112 -3.01 19.75 15.93
C VAL A 112 -2.75 20.93 16.87
N LEU A 113 -2.58 20.60 18.15
CA LEU A 113 -2.16 21.53 19.19
C LEU A 113 -0.64 21.47 19.42
N GLY A 114 -0.03 20.30 19.22
CA GLY A 114 1.40 20.09 19.34
C GLY A 114 1.79 18.66 18.98
N TRP A 115 3.11 18.41 18.89
CA TRP A 115 3.66 17.09 18.59
C TRP A 115 5.07 16.94 19.15
N GLU A 116 5.48 15.71 19.32
CA GLU A 116 6.82 15.31 19.69
C GLU A 116 7.28 14.20 18.75
N GLY A 117 8.25 14.49 17.88
CA GLY A 117 8.79 13.55 16.88
C GLY A 117 10.03 12.81 17.35
N LEU A 118 10.62 11.99 16.45
CA LEU A 118 11.81 11.18 16.71
C LEU A 118 13.09 12.01 16.96
N GLU A 119 13.17 13.20 16.41
CA GLU A 119 14.29 14.12 16.62
C GLU A 119 13.82 15.45 17.22
N LYS A 120 14.32 15.71 18.43
CA LYS A 120 14.29 16.96 19.18
C LYS A 120 12.90 17.53 19.47
N LYS A 121 12.62 17.65 20.75
CA LYS A 121 11.57 18.52 21.28
C LYS A 121 11.52 19.84 20.51
N HIS A 122 10.62 19.94 19.57
CA HIS A 122 10.16 21.25 19.10
C HIS A 122 9.13 21.74 20.10
N THR A 123 9.61 22.13 21.25
CA THR A 123 8.84 23.03 22.10
C THR A 123 8.82 24.35 21.35
N PRO A 124 7.66 24.88 20.95
CA PRO A 124 7.60 26.24 20.47
C PRO A 124 8.09 27.09 21.62
N THR A 125 9.32 27.57 21.50
CA THR A 125 9.83 28.57 22.43
C THR A 125 8.94 29.79 22.24
N ARG A 126 7.95 29.93 23.11
CA ARG A 126 7.22 31.16 23.26
C ARG A 126 8.26 32.21 23.66
N ARG A 127 8.87 32.83 22.66
CA ARG A 127 9.67 34.05 22.90
C ARG A 127 8.69 35.07 23.51
N LEU A 128 8.67 35.09 24.81
CA LEU A 128 8.22 36.27 25.51
C LEU A 128 9.17 37.38 25.06
N ARG A 129 8.74 38.20 24.13
CA ARG A 129 9.39 39.46 23.87
C ARG A 129 9.19 40.32 25.12
N PRO A 130 10.24 40.89 25.65
CA PRO A 130 10.12 41.87 26.72
C PRO A 130 9.38 43.10 26.22
#